data_244c85478c1c96d5cf1b0b7366b2073b
#
_entry.id   244c85478c1c96d5cf1b0b7366b2073b
#
_cell.length_a   1.000
_cell.length_b   1.000
_cell.length_c   1.000
_cell.angle_alpha   90.00
_cell.angle_beta   90.00
_cell.angle_gamma   90.00
#
_symmetry.space_group_name_H-M   'P 1'
#
loop_
_entity.id
_entity.type
_entity.pdbx_description
1 polymer ?
#
loop_
_entity_poly.entity_id
_entity_poly.type
_entity_poly.pdbx_seq_one_letter_code
_entity_poly.pdbx_strand_id
1 'polypeptide(L)'
;MTAAAEIEDLSFAHPGASLPALERVSLAIAPGESVALLGASGAGKTTLLALLDGRLRGWRGHVAVLGTPLDPDQPPPRARRADTGFVFQEFALVERATVLRNVLNGRLGRMSAVRAVLGSPSPRDLDVAGAALTDCGIADLGERRVDSLSGGQRQRVAIARCLAQEPRLILADEPVSNLDPARAAEILTLLTDAAKARGATVLFSSHQPELARRFACRIVGMRAGRIVFDLPTPELDDDAMADLYRENGPLPGVRLKAVT
;
A
#
# COMPACT_ATOMS: atom_id res chain seq x y z
N MET A 1 -2.66 16.87 14.44
CA MET A 1 -3.21 16.26 13.18
C MET A 1 -3.29 14.76 13.43
N THR A 2 -4.37 14.10 13.02
CA THR A 2 -4.55 12.65 13.22
C THR A 2 -3.62 11.89 12.27
N ALA A 3 -2.89 10.89 12.76
CA ALA A 3 -1.99 10.07 11.95
C ALA A 3 -2.76 9.33 10.82
N ALA A 4 -2.10 9.08 9.70
CA ALA A 4 -2.65 8.26 8.62
C ALA A 4 -2.67 6.77 9.02
N ALA A 5 -1.68 6.33 9.78
CA ALA A 5 -1.68 5.04 10.47
C ALA A 5 -0.96 5.19 11.82
N GLU A 6 -1.49 4.54 12.84
CA GLU A 6 -0.92 4.49 14.19
C GLU A 6 -0.97 3.04 14.67
N ILE A 7 0.16 2.53 15.07
CA ILE A 7 0.36 1.14 15.45
C ILE A 7 1.18 1.13 16.74
N GLU A 8 0.67 0.45 17.79
CA GLU A 8 1.34 0.32 19.06
C GLU A 8 1.37 -1.15 19.49
N ASP A 9 2.56 -1.67 19.73
CA ASP A 9 2.86 -3.03 20.21
C ASP A 9 2.11 -4.14 19.44
N LEU A 10 2.00 -3.97 18.12
CA LEU A 10 1.25 -4.88 17.25
C LEU A 10 1.98 -6.22 17.12
N SER A 11 1.26 -7.31 17.43
CA SER A 11 1.74 -8.67 17.22
C SER A 11 0.68 -9.50 16.51
N PHE A 12 1.10 -10.30 15.52
CA PHE A 12 0.21 -11.14 14.74
C PHE A 12 0.92 -12.43 14.29
N ALA A 13 0.22 -13.56 14.39
CA ALA A 13 0.65 -14.84 13.82
C ALA A 13 -0.44 -15.38 12.89
N HIS A 14 -0.04 -15.92 11.73
CA HIS A 14 -0.98 -16.60 10.86
C HIS A 14 -1.47 -17.90 11.52
N PRO A 15 -2.72 -18.31 11.30
CA PRO A 15 -3.24 -19.57 11.82
C PRO A 15 -2.32 -20.75 11.47
N GLY A 16 -1.91 -21.52 12.48
CA GLY A 16 -1.01 -22.67 12.30
C GLY A 16 0.47 -22.35 12.16
N ALA A 17 0.88 -21.07 12.15
CA ALA A 17 2.29 -20.72 12.12
C ALA A 17 2.94 -20.88 13.51
N SER A 18 4.17 -21.40 13.54
CA SER A 18 4.97 -21.55 14.77
C SER A 18 5.63 -20.25 15.22
N LEU A 19 5.82 -19.29 14.31
CA LEU A 19 6.43 -17.99 14.59
C LEU A 19 5.46 -16.86 14.23
N PRO A 20 5.47 -15.74 14.96
CA PRO A 20 4.69 -14.56 14.62
C PRO A 20 5.20 -13.95 13.30
N ALA A 21 4.27 -13.50 12.45
CA ALA A 21 4.58 -12.73 11.25
C ALA A 21 4.86 -11.26 11.56
N LEU A 22 4.30 -10.74 12.67
CA LEU A 22 4.61 -9.42 13.24
C LEU A 22 4.79 -9.58 14.74
N GLU A 23 5.81 -8.92 15.29
CA GLU A 23 6.14 -9.02 16.70
C GLU A 23 6.50 -7.63 17.29
N ARG A 24 5.62 -7.11 18.14
CA ARG A 24 5.77 -5.83 18.86
C ARG A 24 6.12 -4.66 17.93
N VAL A 25 5.43 -4.58 16.79
CA VAL A 25 5.60 -3.49 15.81
C VAL A 25 4.91 -2.24 16.33
N SER A 26 5.67 -1.12 16.41
CA SER A 26 5.13 0.21 16.69
C SER A 26 5.56 1.17 15.60
N LEU A 27 4.61 1.89 15.00
CA LEU A 27 4.83 2.78 13.85
C LEU A 27 3.73 3.82 13.78
N ALA A 28 4.09 5.08 13.60
CA ALA A 28 3.16 6.15 13.27
C ALA A 28 3.50 6.75 11.90
N ILE A 29 2.52 6.96 11.04
CA ILE A 29 2.67 7.55 9.71
C ILE A 29 1.84 8.83 9.66
N ALA A 30 2.50 9.95 9.33
CA ALA A 30 1.84 11.24 9.23
C ALA A 30 1.03 11.35 7.91
N PRO A 31 -0.03 12.18 7.89
CA PRO A 31 -0.76 12.46 6.66
C PRO A 31 0.13 13.08 5.59
N GLY A 32 0.00 12.60 4.35
CA GLY A 32 0.76 13.09 3.20
C GLY A 32 2.20 12.56 3.09
N GLU A 33 2.66 11.71 4.03
CA GLU A 33 3.98 11.06 3.92
C GLU A 33 4.01 10.03 2.79
N SER A 34 5.19 9.87 2.18
CA SER A 34 5.55 8.71 1.36
C SER A 34 6.55 7.87 2.14
N VAL A 35 6.14 6.69 2.58
CA VAL A 35 6.95 5.79 3.43
C VAL A 35 7.21 4.48 2.69
N ALA A 36 8.47 4.02 2.70
CA ALA A 36 8.83 2.70 2.19
C ALA A 36 9.04 1.69 3.33
N LEU A 37 8.40 0.54 3.24
CA LEU A 37 8.72 -0.64 4.05
C LEU A 37 9.79 -1.45 3.32
N LEU A 38 11.01 -1.48 3.86
CA LEU A 38 12.15 -2.17 3.27
C LEU A 38 12.47 -3.44 4.06
N GLY A 39 12.87 -4.51 3.39
CA GLY A 39 13.26 -5.76 4.03
C GLY A 39 13.18 -6.95 3.08
N ALA A 40 13.83 -8.05 3.47
CA ALA A 40 13.82 -9.30 2.71
C ALA A 40 12.41 -9.90 2.57
N SER A 41 12.26 -10.89 1.69
CA SER A 41 11.04 -11.69 1.63
C SER A 41 10.79 -12.37 2.99
N GLY A 42 9.54 -12.40 3.43
CA GLY A 42 9.18 -12.94 4.75
C GLY A 42 9.42 -11.99 5.94
N ALA A 43 9.90 -10.76 5.73
CA ALA A 43 10.11 -9.80 6.81
C ALA A 43 8.82 -9.30 7.51
N GLY A 44 7.63 -9.60 6.98
CA GLY A 44 6.34 -9.18 7.54
C GLY A 44 5.67 -8.00 6.82
N LYS A 45 6.28 -7.44 5.76
CA LYS A 45 5.78 -6.26 5.04
C LYS A 45 4.36 -6.42 4.52
N THR A 46 4.09 -7.47 3.75
CA THR A 46 2.76 -7.81 3.20
C THR A 46 1.74 -8.01 4.32
N THR A 47 2.14 -8.67 5.42
CA THR A 47 1.27 -8.88 6.59
C THR A 47 0.89 -7.55 7.25
N LEU A 48 1.85 -6.63 7.41
CA LEU A 48 1.59 -5.31 7.97
C LEU A 48 0.63 -4.50 7.08
N LEU A 49 0.87 -4.47 5.76
CA LEU A 49 -0.01 -3.80 4.79
C LEU A 49 -1.43 -4.41 4.80
N ALA A 50 -1.54 -5.74 4.81
CA ALA A 50 -2.82 -6.44 4.84
C ALA A 50 -3.61 -6.17 6.14
N LEU A 51 -2.92 -5.98 7.26
CA LEU A 51 -3.53 -5.63 8.55
C LEU A 51 -4.05 -4.18 8.52
N LEU A 52 -3.26 -3.23 8.04
CA LEU A 52 -3.67 -1.84 7.88
C LEU A 52 -4.86 -1.68 6.93
N ASP A 53 -4.94 -2.52 5.88
CA ASP A 53 -6.10 -2.60 5.00
C ASP A 53 -7.35 -3.20 5.68
N GLY A 54 -7.16 -3.85 6.84
CA GLY A 54 -8.23 -4.49 7.61
C GLY A 54 -8.66 -5.85 7.06
N ARG A 55 -7.77 -6.54 6.33
CA ARG A 55 -8.01 -7.91 5.81
C ARG A 55 -7.67 -9.01 6.81
N LEU A 56 -6.80 -8.73 7.79
CA LEU A 56 -6.40 -9.69 8.81
C LEU A 56 -7.18 -9.50 10.11
N ARG A 57 -7.26 -10.55 10.92
CA ARG A 57 -7.97 -10.62 12.20
C ARG A 57 -7.09 -11.29 13.25
N GLY A 58 -7.45 -11.12 14.54
CA GLY A 58 -6.81 -11.81 15.63
C GLY A 58 -5.44 -11.31 16.02
N TRP A 59 -5.10 -10.06 15.73
CA TRP A 59 -3.87 -9.44 16.22
C TRP A 59 -4.00 -8.95 17.67
N ARG A 60 -2.88 -8.65 18.31
CA ARG A 60 -2.78 -7.99 19.62
C ARG A 60 -2.10 -6.64 19.46
N GLY A 61 -2.36 -5.71 20.37
CA GLY A 61 -1.85 -4.35 20.34
C GLY A 61 -2.93 -3.36 19.87
N HIS A 62 -2.53 -2.13 19.57
CA HIS A 62 -3.43 -1.08 19.08
C HIS A 62 -3.10 -0.72 17.63
N VAL A 63 -4.14 -0.58 16.81
CA VAL A 63 -4.02 -0.14 15.41
C VAL A 63 -5.14 0.84 15.10
N ALA A 64 -4.79 2.03 14.65
CA ALA A 64 -5.74 3.01 14.11
C ALA A 64 -5.31 3.43 12.70
N VAL A 65 -6.27 3.60 11.81
CA VAL A 65 -6.03 4.05 10.43
C VAL A 65 -6.98 5.19 10.11
N LEU A 66 -6.40 6.31 9.65
CA LEU A 66 -7.12 7.56 9.38
C LEU A 66 -7.94 8.03 10.60
N GLY A 67 -7.38 7.82 11.80
CA GLY A 67 -8.01 8.16 13.07
C GLY A 67 -9.11 7.21 13.54
N THR A 68 -9.35 6.11 12.81
CA THR A 68 -10.35 5.10 13.21
C THR A 68 -9.63 3.87 13.78
N PRO A 69 -9.85 3.52 15.06
CA PRO A 69 -9.33 2.27 15.62
C PRO A 69 -9.87 1.07 14.84
N LEU A 70 -9.00 0.09 14.59
CA LEU A 70 -9.39 -1.19 14.02
C LEU A 70 -9.72 -2.18 15.14
N ASP A 71 -10.77 -2.95 14.91
CA ASP A 71 -11.16 -4.06 15.79
C ASP A 71 -10.46 -5.34 15.28
N PRO A 72 -9.72 -6.07 16.14
CA PRO A 72 -9.06 -7.31 15.75
C PRO A 72 -10.04 -8.42 15.35
N ASP A 73 -11.31 -8.33 15.76
CA ASP A 73 -12.31 -9.40 15.54
C ASP A 73 -13.34 -9.03 14.46
N GLN A 74 -13.45 -7.74 14.08
CA GLN A 74 -14.46 -7.26 13.14
C GLN A 74 -13.85 -6.55 11.92
N PRO A 75 -14.52 -6.64 10.75
CA PRO A 75 -14.11 -5.89 9.57
C PRO A 75 -14.30 -4.39 9.78
N PRO A 76 -13.39 -3.56 9.27
CA PRO A 76 -13.57 -2.12 9.35
C PRO A 76 -14.84 -1.68 8.60
N PRO A 77 -15.47 -0.56 9.03
CA PRO A 77 -16.64 0.00 8.36
C PRO A 77 -16.38 0.26 6.87
N ARG A 78 -17.44 0.14 6.04
CA ARG A 78 -17.33 0.33 4.58
C ARG A 78 -16.74 1.69 4.21
N ALA A 79 -17.16 2.76 4.91
CA ALA A 79 -16.65 4.11 4.66
C ALA A 79 -15.14 4.18 4.85
N ARG A 80 -14.62 3.60 5.94
CA ARG A 80 -13.18 3.56 6.22
C ARG A 80 -12.43 2.76 5.13
N ARG A 81 -12.96 1.62 4.68
CA ARG A 81 -12.37 0.83 3.59
C ARG A 81 -12.35 1.61 2.27
N ALA A 82 -13.32 2.49 2.03
CA ALA A 82 -13.33 3.35 0.86
C ALA A 82 -12.22 4.42 0.90
N ASP A 83 -11.71 4.80 2.07
CA ASP A 83 -10.65 5.79 2.23
C ASP A 83 -9.23 5.18 2.20
N THR A 84 -9.11 3.85 2.15
CA THR A 84 -7.83 3.14 2.01
C THR A 84 -7.79 2.42 0.68
N GLY A 85 -6.88 2.82 -0.21
CA GLY A 85 -6.63 2.16 -1.49
C GLY A 85 -5.55 1.11 -1.35
N PHE A 86 -5.65 0.02 -2.12
CA PHE A 86 -4.64 -1.04 -2.12
C PHE A 86 -4.18 -1.39 -3.54
N VAL A 87 -2.86 -1.35 -3.76
CA VAL A 87 -2.20 -1.84 -4.97
C VAL A 87 -1.54 -3.17 -4.66
N PHE A 88 -2.03 -4.24 -5.30
CA PHE A 88 -1.57 -5.62 -5.08
C PHE A 88 -0.39 -5.96 -5.97
N GLN A 89 0.52 -6.80 -5.50
CA GLN A 89 1.64 -7.33 -6.27
C GLN A 89 1.16 -8.08 -7.54
N GLU A 90 0.11 -8.87 -7.45
CA GLU A 90 -0.50 -9.61 -8.56
C GLU A 90 -1.66 -8.88 -9.24
N PHE A 91 -1.68 -7.54 -9.17
CA PHE A 91 -2.68 -6.63 -9.76
C PHE A 91 -4.12 -6.83 -9.25
N ALA A 92 -4.57 -8.06 -8.99
CA ALA A 92 -5.94 -8.44 -8.60
C ALA A 92 -7.00 -7.84 -9.55
N LEU A 93 -6.78 -7.91 -10.85
CA LEU A 93 -7.69 -7.43 -11.89
C LEU A 93 -8.61 -8.53 -12.38
N VAL A 94 -9.80 -8.14 -12.85
CA VAL A 94 -10.72 -9.04 -13.55
C VAL A 94 -10.30 -9.12 -15.01
N GLU A 95 -9.59 -10.19 -15.39
CA GLU A 95 -8.92 -10.33 -16.69
C GLU A 95 -9.86 -10.19 -17.89
N ARG A 96 -11.04 -10.79 -17.82
CA ARG A 96 -12.04 -10.77 -18.93
C ARG A 96 -12.88 -9.50 -18.99
N ALA A 97 -12.72 -8.58 -18.01
CA ALA A 97 -13.37 -7.28 -18.03
C ALA A 97 -12.51 -6.23 -18.74
N THR A 98 -13.15 -5.15 -19.18
CA THR A 98 -12.45 -3.99 -19.75
C THR A 98 -11.63 -3.25 -18.70
N VAL A 99 -10.68 -2.44 -19.16
CA VAL A 99 -9.88 -1.54 -18.32
C VAL A 99 -10.79 -0.61 -17.55
N LEU A 100 -11.73 0.07 -18.23
CA LEU A 100 -12.69 0.97 -17.57
C LEU A 100 -13.50 0.26 -16.49
N ARG A 101 -13.97 -0.98 -16.76
CA ARG A 101 -14.71 -1.76 -15.76
C ARG A 101 -13.86 -2.10 -14.53
N ASN A 102 -12.59 -2.45 -14.72
CA ASN A 102 -11.66 -2.68 -13.61
C ASN A 102 -11.43 -1.41 -12.77
N VAL A 103 -11.27 -0.25 -13.42
CA VAL A 103 -11.09 1.03 -12.72
C VAL A 103 -12.35 1.42 -11.95
N LEU A 104 -13.55 1.24 -12.55
CA LEU A 104 -14.83 1.46 -11.88
C LEU A 104 -15.05 0.56 -10.66
N ASN A 105 -14.42 -0.62 -10.58
CA ASN A 105 -14.45 -1.43 -9.36
C ASN A 105 -13.85 -0.70 -8.15
N GLY A 106 -12.92 0.24 -8.35
CA GLY A 106 -12.44 1.15 -7.29
C GLY A 106 -13.54 2.02 -6.69
N ARG A 107 -14.60 2.33 -7.47
CA ARG A 107 -15.74 3.15 -7.01
C ARG A 107 -16.75 2.39 -6.15
N LEU A 108 -16.71 1.05 -6.12
CA LEU A 108 -17.72 0.23 -5.43
C LEU A 108 -17.91 0.61 -3.95
N GLY A 109 -16.84 1.03 -3.27
CA GLY A 109 -16.90 1.50 -1.88
C GLY A 109 -17.70 2.80 -1.70
N ARG A 110 -17.80 3.62 -2.75
CA ARG A 110 -18.44 4.95 -2.74
C ARG A 110 -19.81 4.97 -3.43
N MET A 111 -20.16 3.94 -4.19
CA MET A 111 -21.47 3.80 -4.81
C MET A 111 -22.53 3.38 -3.78
N SER A 112 -23.81 3.71 -4.01
CA SER A 112 -24.90 3.10 -3.27
C SER A 112 -24.95 1.58 -3.52
N ALA A 113 -25.45 0.81 -2.56
CA ALA A 113 -25.51 -0.65 -2.67
C ALA A 113 -26.29 -1.08 -3.93
N VAL A 114 -27.40 -0.40 -4.25
CA VAL A 114 -28.21 -0.69 -5.44
C VAL A 114 -27.40 -0.48 -6.72
N ARG A 115 -26.72 0.64 -6.89
CA ARG A 115 -25.87 0.92 -8.06
C ARG A 115 -24.71 -0.06 -8.18
N ALA A 116 -24.10 -0.42 -7.06
CA ALA A 116 -22.99 -1.40 -7.04
C ALA A 116 -23.46 -2.78 -7.53
N VAL A 117 -24.62 -3.25 -7.06
CA VAL A 117 -25.22 -4.54 -7.48
C VAL A 117 -25.66 -4.53 -8.94
N LEU A 118 -26.32 -3.45 -9.39
CA LEU A 118 -26.76 -3.29 -10.78
C LEU A 118 -25.61 -3.00 -11.75
N GLY A 119 -24.40 -2.74 -11.23
CA GLY A 119 -23.24 -2.37 -12.06
C GLY A 119 -23.44 -1.08 -12.85
N SER A 120 -24.27 -0.15 -12.34
CA SER A 120 -24.65 1.11 -12.98
C SER A 120 -23.94 2.29 -12.29
N PRO A 121 -22.74 2.69 -12.77
CA PRO A 121 -22.01 3.83 -12.22
C PRO A 121 -22.79 5.14 -12.46
N SER A 122 -22.61 6.12 -11.57
CA SER A 122 -23.10 7.47 -11.80
C SER A 122 -22.21 8.23 -12.79
N PRO A 123 -22.66 9.34 -13.40
CA PRO A 123 -21.79 10.20 -14.22
C PRO A 123 -20.51 10.58 -13.47
N ARG A 124 -20.60 10.96 -12.19
CA ARG A 124 -19.43 11.26 -11.35
C ARG A 124 -18.47 10.06 -11.25
N ASP A 125 -18.96 8.82 -11.14
CA ASP A 125 -18.08 7.65 -11.06
C ASP A 125 -17.35 7.43 -12.38
N LEU A 126 -18.00 7.71 -13.52
CA LEU A 126 -17.37 7.67 -14.84
C LEU A 126 -16.32 8.76 -15.01
N ASP A 127 -16.61 10.00 -14.56
CA ASP A 127 -15.66 11.11 -14.61
C ASP A 127 -14.41 10.81 -13.77
N VAL A 128 -14.59 10.31 -12.54
CA VAL A 128 -13.47 9.95 -11.66
C VAL A 128 -12.65 8.80 -12.24
N ALA A 129 -13.30 7.79 -12.82
CA ALA A 129 -12.60 6.68 -13.47
C ALA A 129 -11.84 7.15 -14.72
N GLY A 130 -12.44 8.03 -15.54
CA GLY A 130 -11.80 8.66 -16.71
C GLY A 130 -10.56 9.49 -16.32
N ALA A 131 -10.67 10.30 -15.27
CA ALA A 131 -9.54 11.06 -14.74
C ALA A 131 -8.41 10.14 -14.27
N ALA A 132 -8.73 9.06 -13.53
CA ALA A 132 -7.73 8.10 -13.09
C ALA A 132 -7.03 7.37 -14.25
N LEU A 133 -7.75 7.06 -15.32
CA LEU A 133 -7.18 6.48 -16.55
C LEU A 133 -6.22 7.48 -17.22
N THR A 134 -6.59 8.75 -17.28
CA THR A 134 -5.77 9.83 -17.85
C THR A 134 -4.50 10.02 -17.03
N ASP A 135 -4.61 10.10 -15.71
CA ASP A 135 -3.46 10.26 -14.80
C ASP A 135 -2.46 9.08 -14.93
N CYS A 136 -2.97 7.87 -15.23
CA CYS A 136 -2.13 6.70 -15.47
C CYS A 136 -1.64 6.55 -16.92
N GLY A 137 -2.01 7.46 -17.83
CA GLY A 137 -1.61 7.44 -19.24
C GLY A 137 -2.14 6.23 -20.02
N ILE A 138 -3.37 5.79 -19.71
CA ILE A 138 -4.03 4.61 -20.32
C ILE A 138 -5.50 4.89 -20.71
N ALA A 139 -5.86 6.15 -20.92
CA ALA A 139 -7.24 6.53 -21.27
C ALA A 139 -7.69 5.90 -22.60
N ASP A 140 -6.79 5.74 -23.55
CA ASP A 140 -7.02 5.08 -24.86
C ASP A 140 -7.28 3.57 -24.75
N LEU A 141 -6.96 2.95 -23.62
CA LEU A 141 -7.13 1.52 -23.38
C LEU A 141 -8.47 1.17 -22.70
N GLY A 142 -9.32 2.16 -22.39
CA GLY A 142 -10.53 2.00 -21.57
C GLY A 142 -11.43 0.84 -21.97
N GLU A 143 -11.65 0.64 -23.26
CA GLU A 143 -12.51 -0.42 -23.82
C GLU A 143 -11.79 -1.76 -24.06
N ARG A 144 -10.46 -1.79 -23.91
CA ARG A 144 -9.69 -3.04 -24.07
C ARG A 144 -9.87 -3.95 -22.88
N ARG A 145 -9.82 -5.26 -23.12
CA ARG A 145 -9.82 -6.27 -22.05
C ARG A 145 -8.45 -6.35 -21.39
N VAL A 146 -8.44 -6.57 -20.09
CA VAL A 146 -7.21 -6.63 -19.29
C VAL A 146 -6.31 -7.80 -19.71
N ASP A 147 -6.86 -8.94 -20.12
CA ASP A 147 -6.09 -10.11 -20.57
C ASP A 147 -5.26 -9.83 -21.85
N SER A 148 -5.59 -8.78 -22.63
CA SER A 148 -4.84 -8.36 -23.80
C SER A 148 -3.69 -7.37 -23.52
N LEU A 149 -3.49 -6.99 -22.26
CA LEU A 149 -2.54 -5.95 -21.88
C LEU A 149 -1.17 -6.51 -21.46
N SER A 150 -0.11 -5.73 -21.66
CA SER A 150 1.21 -6.01 -21.11
C SER A 150 1.22 -5.88 -19.58
N GLY A 151 2.23 -6.47 -18.90
CA GLY A 151 2.38 -6.38 -17.45
C GLY A 151 2.41 -4.93 -16.93
N GLY A 152 3.16 -4.05 -17.58
CA GLY A 152 3.20 -2.63 -17.21
C GLY A 152 1.86 -1.90 -17.42
N GLN A 153 1.11 -2.24 -18.46
CA GLN A 153 -0.24 -1.70 -18.66
C GLN A 153 -1.21 -2.21 -17.57
N ARG A 154 -1.15 -3.49 -17.22
CA ARG A 154 -1.94 -4.06 -16.09
C ARG A 154 -1.62 -3.36 -14.77
N GLN A 155 -0.34 -3.06 -14.52
CA GLN A 155 0.07 -2.29 -13.34
C GLN A 155 -0.56 -0.89 -13.31
N ARG A 156 -0.53 -0.17 -14.43
CA ARG A 156 -1.19 1.14 -14.56
C ARG A 156 -2.70 1.05 -14.32
N VAL A 157 -3.36 -0.02 -14.78
CA VAL A 157 -4.79 -0.28 -14.51
C VAL A 157 -5.04 -0.50 -13.01
N ALA A 158 -4.17 -1.27 -12.31
CA ALA A 158 -4.29 -1.49 -10.87
C ALA A 158 -4.13 -0.19 -10.08
N ILE A 159 -3.21 0.69 -10.47
CA ILE A 159 -3.04 2.02 -9.88
C ILE A 159 -4.25 2.90 -10.18
N ALA A 160 -4.71 2.96 -11.43
CA ALA A 160 -5.91 3.73 -11.81
C ALA A 160 -7.13 3.30 -11.00
N ARG A 161 -7.33 1.99 -10.79
CA ARG A 161 -8.39 1.46 -9.92
C ARG A 161 -8.24 1.95 -8.48
N CYS A 162 -7.02 1.95 -7.94
CA CYS A 162 -6.73 2.47 -6.61
C CYS A 162 -7.04 3.98 -6.53
N LEU A 163 -6.57 4.78 -7.50
CA LEU A 163 -6.80 6.22 -7.55
C LEU A 163 -8.28 6.59 -7.73
N ALA A 164 -9.02 5.80 -8.53
CA ALA A 164 -10.47 5.99 -8.72
C ALA A 164 -11.25 5.81 -7.40
N GLN A 165 -10.69 5.13 -6.41
CA GLN A 165 -11.28 5.03 -5.07
C GLN A 165 -11.22 6.37 -4.32
N GLU A 166 -10.42 7.37 -4.78
CA GLU A 166 -10.13 8.63 -4.09
C GLU A 166 -9.62 8.39 -2.65
N PRO A 167 -8.57 7.56 -2.47
CA PRO A 167 -8.12 7.16 -1.14
C PRO A 167 -7.36 8.30 -0.45
N ARG A 168 -7.42 8.31 0.88
CA ARG A 168 -6.58 9.16 1.75
C ARG A 168 -5.29 8.46 2.16
N LEU A 169 -5.29 7.13 2.16
CA LEU A 169 -4.12 6.27 2.40
C LEU A 169 -4.03 5.24 1.26
N ILE A 170 -2.86 5.17 0.64
CA ILE A 170 -2.53 4.16 -0.37
C ILE A 170 -1.54 3.18 0.23
N LEU A 171 -1.90 1.90 0.22
CA LEU A 171 -1.05 0.78 0.59
C LEU A 171 -0.65 0.06 -0.70
N ALA A 172 0.65 -0.12 -0.94
CA ALA A 172 1.13 -0.77 -2.15
C ALA A 172 2.12 -1.90 -1.80
N ASP A 173 1.73 -3.13 -2.10
CA ASP A 173 2.54 -4.31 -1.79
C ASP A 173 3.37 -4.69 -3.01
N GLU A 174 4.68 -4.45 -2.91
CA GLU A 174 5.67 -4.68 -3.98
C GLU A 174 5.17 -4.25 -5.38
N PRO A 175 4.73 -2.97 -5.54
CA PRO A 175 4.01 -2.54 -6.74
C PRO A 175 4.85 -2.60 -8.02
N VAL A 176 6.15 -2.91 -7.95
CA VAL A 176 7.09 -2.90 -9.08
C VAL A 176 8.03 -4.11 -9.11
N SER A 177 7.77 -5.17 -8.33
CA SER A 177 8.67 -6.31 -8.17
C SER A 177 9.00 -7.07 -9.46
N ASN A 178 8.08 -7.05 -10.44
CA ASN A 178 8.20 -7.78 -11.70
C ASN A 178 8.55 -6.89 -12.91
N LEU A 179 9.06 -5.68 -12.66
CA LEU A 179 9.39 -4.70 -13.70
C LEU A 179 10.90 -4.47 -13.78
N ASP A 180 11.38 -4.14 -14.98
CA ASP A 180 12.74 -3.62 -15.13
C ASP A 180 12.90 -2.27 -14.38
N PRO A 181 14.14 -1.87 -14.01
CA PRO A 181 14.37 -0.69 -13.17
C PRO A 181 13.79 0.62 -13.75
N ALA A 182 13.81 0.79 -15.07
CA ALA A 182 13.29 1.99 -15.70
C ALA A 182 11.76 2.09 -15.57
N ARG A 183 11.06 0.99 -15.89
CA ARG A 183 9.61 0.90 -15.73
C ARG A 183 9.18 0.94 -14.26
N ALA A 184 9.96 0.32 -13.37
CA ALA A 184 9.70 0.42 -11.93
C ALA A 184 9.70 1.86 -11.44
N ALA A 185 10.71 2.65 -11.88
CA ALA A 185 10.78 4.07 -11.56
C ALA A 185 9.59 4.86 -12.12
N GLU A 186 9.16 4.61 -13.37
CA GLU A 186 7.98 5.26 -13.96
C GLU A 186 6.71 4.98 -13.16
N ILE A 187 6.48 3.73 -12.75
CA ILE A 187 5.29 3.32 -11.99
C ILE A 187 5.28 3.94 -10.60
N LEU A 188 6.43 3.98 -9.91
CA LEU A 188 6.52 4.63 -8.59
C LEU A 188 6.36 6.14 -8.70
N THR A 189 6.94 6.79 -9.73
CA THR A 189 6.71 8.21 -10.01
C THR A 189 5.20 8.48 -10.17
N LEU A 190 4.54 7.72 -11.02
CA LEU A 190 3.09 7.85 -11.25
C LEU A 190 2.30 7.69 -9.94
N LEU A 191 2.61 6.68 -9.14
CA LEU A 191 1.90 6.41 -7.88
C LEU A 191 2.13 7.55 -6.87
N THR A 192 3.38 7.96 -6.65
CA THR A 192 3.73 8.99 -5.66
C THR A 192 3.27 10.38 -6.07
N ASP A 193 3.38 10.75 -7.34
CA ASP A 193 2.93 12.05 -7.84
C ASP A 193 1.41 12.17 -7.81
N ALA A 194 0.69 11.11 -8.24
CA ALA A 194 -0.77 11.09 -8.18
C ALA A 194 -1.29 11.12 -6.74
N ALA A 195 -0.61 10.47 -5.79
CA ALA A 195 -0.93 10.55 -4.37
C ALA A 195 -0.69 11.95 -3.81
N LYS A 196 0.48 12.53 -4.09
CA LYS A 196 0.85 13.88 -3.66
C LYS A 196 -0.14 14.93 -4.18
N ALA A 197 -0.51 14.87 -5.46
CA ALA A 197 -1.50 15.78 -6.05
C ALA A 197 -2.87 15.72 -5.35
N ARG A 198 -3.19 14.60 -4.70
CA ARG A 198 -4.44 14.38 -3.95
C ARG A 198 -4.30 14.55 -2.44
N GLY A 199 -3.11 14.89 -1.94
CA GLY A 199 -2.81 14.94 -0.50
C GLY A 199 -2.94 13.59 0.20
N ALA A 200 -2.82 12.48 -0.53
CA ALA A 200 -2.88 11.12 0.02
C ALA A 200 -1.52 10.69 0.58
N THR A 201 -1.57 9.87 1.62
CA THR A 201 -0.41 9.20 2.21
C THR A 201 -0.11 7.93 1.42
N VAL A 202 1.17 7.61 1.21
CA VAL A 202 1.60 6.36 0.55
C VAL A 202 2.46 5.54 1.48
N LEU A 203 2.12 4.27 1.64
CA LEU A 203 2.96 3.26 2.28
C LEU A 203 3.17 2.12 1.28
N PHE A 204 4.39 1.97 0.78
CA PHE A 204 4.70 0.91 -0.16
C PHE A 204 5.81 -0.02 0.34
N SER A 205 5.69 -1.31 0.05
CA SER A 205 6.76 -2.27 0.33
C SER A 205 7.71 -2.38 -0.86
N SER A 206 8.99 -2.59 -0.55
CA SER A 206 10.04 -2.85 -1.54
C SER A 206 11.11 -3.76 -0.95
N HIS A 207 11.79 -4.49 -1.81
CA HIS A 207 13.06 -5.15 -1.49
C HIS A 207 14.25 -4.46 -2.19
N GLN A 208 14.02 -3.34 -2.91
CA GLN A 208 15.02 -2.58 -3.66
C GLN A 208 15.31 -1.25 -2.93
N PRO A 209 16.48 -1.09 -2.28
CA PRO A 209 16.83 0.11 -1.53
C PRO A 209 16.87 1.38 -2.36
N GLU A 210 17.33 1.28 -3.61
CA GLU A 210 17.46 2.42 -4.53
C GLU A 210 16.09 3.05 -4.82
N LEU A 211 15.06 2.22 -5.03
CA LEU A 211 13.70 2.70 -5.24
C LEU A 211 13.11 3.30 -3.96
N ALA A 212 13.36 2.66 -2.79
CA ALA A 212 12.94 3.22 -1.52
C ALA A 212 13.56 4.61 -1.28
N ARG A 213 14.87 4.76 -1.50
CA ARG A 213 15.60 6.05 -1.37
C ARG A 213 15.06 7.13 -2.32
N ARG A 214 14.65 6.75 -3.51
CA ARG A 214 14.21 7.69 -4.54
C ARG A 214 12.78 8.18 -4.33
N PHE A 215 11.87 7.33 -3.84
CA PHE A 215 10.42 7.57 -3.84
C PHE A 215 9.79 7.75 -2.47
N ALA A 216 10.52 7.48 -1.38
CA ALA A 216 10.05 7.69 -0.03
C ALA A 216 10.80 8.82 0.66
N CYS A 217 10.12 9.60 1.50
CA CYS A 217 10.75 10.56 2.39
C CYS A 217 11.25 9.92 3.68
N ARG A 218 10.74 8.72 4.01
CA ARG A 218 11.06 7.96 5.21
C ARG A 218 11.09 6.46 4.90
N ILE A 219 12.03 5.74 5.49
CA ILE A 219 12.22 4.31 5.26
C ILE A 219 12.15 3.57 6.59
N VAL A 220 11.27 2.58 6.64
CA VAL A 220 11.08 1.66 7.77
C VAL A 220 11.66 0.31 7.38
N GLY A 221 12.74 -0.11 8.03
CA GLY A 221 13.36 -1.41 7.83
C GLY A 221 12.69 -2.48 8.68
N MET A 222 12.27 -3.57 8.05
CA MET A 222 11.64 -4.72 8.71
C MET A 222 12.46 -5.99 8.53
N ARG A 223 12.68 -6.73 9.63
CA ARG A 223 13.34 -8.04 9.65
C ARG A 223 12.65 -8.95 10.65
N ALA A 224 12.32 -10.17 10.22
CA ALA A 224 11.68 -11.21 11.07
C ALA A 224 10.48 -10.68 11.87
N GLY A 225 9.58 -9.95 11.22
CA GLY A 225 8.35 -9.41 11.83
C GLY A 225 8.53 -8.21 12.75
N ARG A 226 9.75 -7.63 12.85
CA ARG A 226 10.05 -6.49 13.70
C ARG A 226 10.58 -5.31 12.90
N ILE A 227 10.37 -4.10 13.39
CA ILE A 227 11.05 -2.90 12.87
C ILE A 227 12.47 -2.90 13.45
N VAL A 228 13.47 -2.74 12.57
CA VAL A 228 14.89 -2.64 12.96
C VAL A 228 15.40 -1.21 12.87
N PHE A 229 14.83 -0.40 11.99
CA PHE A 229 15.04 1.05 11.95
C PHE A 229 13.82 1.76 11.37
N ASP A 230 13.71 3.04 11.68
CA ASP A 230 12.70 3.96 11.17
C ASP A 230 13.35 5.34 11.02
N LEU A 231 13.75 5.70 9.79
CA LEU A 231 14.63 6.83 9.51
C LEU A 231 14.11 7.67 8.34
N PRO A 232 14.29 9.01 8.40
CA PRO A 232 14.22 9.84 7.21
C PRO A 232 15.17 9.33 6.13
N THR A 233 14.75 9.36 4.88
CA THR A 233 15.55 8.82 3.77
C THR A 233 16.98 9.35 3.68
N PRO A 234 17.28 10.65 3.93
CA PRO A 234 18.65 11.14 3.91
C PRO A 234 19.56 10.60 5.04
N GLU A 235 18.97 10.03 6.10
CA GLU A 235 19.69 9.50 7.27
C GLU A 235 19.94 7.99 7.17
N LEU A 236 19.47 7.34 6.11
CA LEU A 236 19.69 5.92 5.89
C LEU A 236 21.13 5.67 5.47
N ASP A 237 21.94 5.14 6.38
CA ASP A 237 23.33 4.77 6.19
C ASP A 237 23.50 3.29 5.75
N ASP A 238 24.74 2.94 5.39
CA ASP A 238 25.07 1.58 4.95
C ASP A 238 25.06 0.59 6.13
N ASP A 239 25.27 1.05 7.36
CA ASP A 239 25.22 0.22 8.56
C ASP A 239 23.78 -0.24 8.84
N ALA A 240 22.81 0.67 8.76
CA ALA A 240 21.40 0.32 8.89
C ALA A 240 20.96 -0.66 7.80
N MET A 241 21.46 -0.48 6.57
CA MET A 241 21.21 -1.40 5.47
C MET A 241 21.83 -2.78 5.71
N ALA A 242 23.09 -2.84 6.20
CA ALA A 242 23.75 -4.10 6.53
C ALA A 242 23.00 -4.85 7.66
N ASP A 243 22.51 -4.14 8.67
CA ASP A 243 21.73 -4.71 9.76
C ASP A 243 20.39 -5.29 9.27
N LEU A 244 19.76 -4.65 8.27
CA LEU A 244 18.49 -5.11 7.69
C LEU A 244 18.63 -6.46 6.98
N TYR A 245 19.72 -6.66 6.22
CA TYR A 245 19.93 -7.86 5.38
C TYR A 245 20.84 -8.92 6.03
N ARG A 246 21.26 -8.72 7.27
CA ARG A 246 22.08 -9.72 8.00
C ARG A 246 21.21 -10.95 8.30
N GLU A 247 21.51 -12.09 7.66
CA GLU A 247 20.73 -13.33 7.79
C GLU A 247 20.83 -13.98 9.19
N ASN A 248 22.01 -13.93 9.84
CA ASN A 248 22.29 -14.59 11.13
C ASN A 248 22.91 -13.59 12.10
N GLY A 249 22.10 -13.00 12.96
CA GLY A 249 22.59 -12.11 14.02
C GLY A 249 21.47 -11.70 14.97
N PRO A 250 21.78 -11.26 16.19
CA PRO A 250 20.78 -10.70 17.08
C PRO A 250 20.08 -9.54 16.37
N LEU A 251 18.78 -9.38 16.63
CA LEU A 251 18.04 -8.21 16.12
C LEU A 251 18.66 -6.97 16.77
N PRO A 252 19.13 -5.97 16.00
CA PRO A 252 19.64 -4.74 16.56
C PRO A 252 18.55 -4.04 17.37
N GLY A 253 18.94 -3.26 18.40
CA GLY A 253 18.02 -2.34 19.04
C GLY A 253 17.44 -1.38 18.00
N VAL A 254 16.13 -1.08 18.06
CA VAL A 254 15.45 -0.24 17.08
C VAL A 254 16.10 1.14 17.04
N ARG A 255 16.69 1.52 15.89
CA ARG A 255 17.17 2.89 15.66
C ARG A 255 15.95 3.75 15.29
N LEU A 256 15.42 4.44 16.30
CA LEU A 256 14.33 5.42 16.10
C LEU A 256 14.93 6.82 16.17
N LYS A 257 14.61 7.69 15.23
CA LYS A 257 14.73 9.12 15.46
C LYS A 257 13.36 9.66 15.87
N ALA A 258 13.31 10.34 17.02
CA ALA A 258 12.08 10.99 17.45
C ALA A 258 11.58 11.92 16.36
N VAL A 259 10.34 11.74 15.95
CA VAL A 259 9.61 12.72 15.15
C VAL A 259 9.40 13.93 16.04
N THR A 260 10.18 14.99 15.84
CA THR A 260 9.99 16.32 16.43
C THR A 260 8.93 17.08 15.63
#